data_3abdad895826492bbaafea4dc24e5693
#
_entry.id   3abdad895826492bbaafea4dc24e5693
#
_cell.length_a   1.000
_cell.length_b   1.000
_cell.length_c   1.000
_cell.angle_alpha   90.00
_cell.angle_beta   90.00
_cell.angle_gamma   90.00
#
_symmetry.space_group_name_H-M   'P 1'
#
loop_
_entity.id
_entity.type
_entity.pdbx_description
1 polymer ?
#
loop_
_entity_poly.entity_id
_entity_poly.type
_entity_poly.pdbx_seq_one_letter_code
_entity_poly.pdbx_strand_id
1 'polypeptide(L)'
;QDDIFAVLEDVLPPIFAKFGTYNVASTAPFRRIPYNTAMETYGSDKPDLRIDLTCKNVSALFENSEFEALRGQTVKMVDITDCALTRKQIEKLLTDCEVQSGSKAYWFKVDENGEIAGGIGKFVSGVKDELAKVLTLKPNTLVVVAAGEYATKSVGVLIKTFGAACENHFDKERYEFCWIVDFPMYEIGDESGELEFCHNPFSMPNGGMEVLLKAERGEIDPLDIYANQYDLRSEERRVGKECRS
;
A
#
# COMPACT_ATOMS: atom_id res chain seq x y z
N GLN A 1 -10.90 9.00 -21.32
CA GLN A 1 -9.85 8.48 -20.43
C GLN A 1 -9.01 7.43 -21.16
N ASP A 2 -9.62 6.39 -21.73
CA ASP A 2 -8.94 5.27 -22.38
C ASP A 2 -8.06 5.68 -23.56
N ASP A 3 -8.46 6.68 -24.35
CA ASP A 3 -7.64 7.20 -25.45
C ASP A 3 -6.33 7.82 -24.95
N ILE A 4 -6.37 8.49 -23.78
CA ILE A 4 -5.17 9.06 -23.16
C ILE A 4 -4.26 7.94 -22.64
N PHE A 5 -4.84 6.91 -22.04
CA PHE A 5 -4.09 5.74 -21.59
C PHE A 5 -3.37 5.08 -22.78
N ALA A 6 -4.09 4.81 -23.87
CA ALA A 6 -3.52 4.18 -25.05
C ALA A 6 -2.33 4.97 -25.62
N VAL A 7 -2.44 6.31 -25.70
CA VAL A 7 -1.34 7.16 -26.20
C VAL A 7 -0.10 7.04 -25.30
N LEU A 8 -0.25 7.09 -23.97
CA LEU A 8 0.89 7.00 -23.05
C LEU A 8 1.48 5.59 -22.99
N GLU A 9 0.65 4.58 -23.10
CA GLU A 9 1.05 3.17 -23.17
C GLU A 9 1.82 2.83 -24.45
N ASP A 10 1.54 3.53 -25.56
CA ASP A 10 2.30 3.41 -26.81
C ASP A 10 3.64 4.18 -26.76
N VAL A 11 3.66 5.33 -26.08
CA VAL A 11 4.81 6.26 -26.13
C VAL A 11 5.87 5.92 -25.09
N LEU A 12 5.47 5.60 -23.85
CA LEU A 12 6.41 5.47 -22.74
C LEU A 12 7.32 4.23 -22.84
N PRO A 13 6.82 3.00 -23.09
CA PRO A 13 7.68 1.82 -23.12
C PRO A 13 8.83 1.92 -24.12
N PRO A 14 8.64 2.35 -25.38
CA PRO A 14 9.76 2.48 -26.31
C PRO A 14 10.74 3.60 -25.94
N ILE A 15 10.29 4.67 -25.27
CA ILE A 15 11.21 5.73 -24.78
C ILE A 15 12.09 5.16 -23.69
N PHE A 16 11.52 4.49 -22.69
CA PHE A 16 12.28 3.90 -21.60
C PHE A 16 13.16 2.74 -22.07
N ALA A 17 12.72 1.94 -23.01
CA ALA A 17 13.53 0.89 -23.61
C ALA A 17 14.74 1.44 -24.39
N LYS A 18 14.59 2.62 -25.00
CA LYS A 18 15.66 3.24 -25.82
C LYS A 18 16.64 4.07 -25.00
N PHE A 19 16.17 4.80 -24.00
CA PHE A 19 16.94 5.80 -23.27
C PHE A 19 17.14 5.46 -21.80
N GLY A 20 16.39 4.49 -21.26
CA GLY A 20 16.53 4.02 -19.91
C GLY A 20 17.66 3.04 -19.72
N THR A 21 18.00 2.78 -18.46
CA THR A 21 19.08 1.86 -18.06
C THR A 21 18.57 0.44 -17.86
N TYR A 22 17.29 0.30 -17.49
CA TYR A 22 16.67 -0.97 -17.12
C TYR A 22 15.62 -1.44 -18.14
N ASN A 23 15.23 -2.70 -18.03
CA ASN A 23 14.16 -3.26 -18.86
C ASN A 23 12.79 -2.71 -18.45
N VAL A 24 11.91 -2.50 -19.44
CA VAL A 24 10.51 -2.17 -19.19
C VAL A 24 9.73 -3.48 -18.99
N ALA A 25 9.23 -3.70 -17.78
CA ALA A 25 8.45 -4.89 -17.44
C ALA A 25 6.96 -4.76 -17.82
N SER A 26 6.44 -3.53 -17.84
CA SER A 26 5.04 -3.28 -18.19
C SER A 26 4.82 -3.34 -19.69
N THR A 27 3.75 -4.05 -20.08
CA THR A 27 3.25 -4.10 -21.47
C THR A 27 1.88 -3.44 -21.54
N ALA A 28 1.54 -2.83 -22.68
CA ALA A 28 0.21 -2.28 -22.90
C ALA A 28 -0.86 -3.40 -23.01
N PRO A 29 -2.05 -3.26 -22.41
CA PRO A 29 -2.45 -2.17 -21.53
C PRO A 29 -1.80 -2.26 -20.15
N PHE A 30 -1.37 -1.12 -19.58
CA PHE A 30 -0.82 -1.11 -18.23
C PHE A 30 -1.86 -1.51 -17.19
N ARG A 31 -1.38 -2.11 -16.09
CA ARG A 31 -2.23 -2.49 -14.98
C ARG A 31 -3.00 -1.28 -14.44
N ARG A 32 -4.33 -1.41 -14.35
CA ARG A 32 -5.22 -0.40 -13.74
C ARG A 32 -5.56 -0.86 -12.34
N ILE A 33 -5.24 -0.03 -11.36
CA ILE A 33 -5.46 -0.33 -9.95
C ILE A 33 -6.41 0.75 -9.41
N PRO A 34 -7.64 0.41 -9.03
CA PRO A 34 -8.53 1.34 -8.34
C PRO A 34 -7.88 1.88 -7.06
N TYR A 35 -8.11 3.16 -6.75
CA TYR A 35 -7.52 3.83 -5.59
C TYR A 35 -7.72 3.02 -4.30
N ASN A 36 -8.93 2.56 -4.02
CA ASN A 36 -9.21 1.78 -2.82
C ASN A 36 -8.40 0.47 -2.80
N THR A 37 -8.26 -0.20 -3.94
CA THR A 37 -7.44 -1.41 -4.06
C THR A 37 -5.96 -1.09 -3.78
N ALA A 38 -5.47 0.05 -4.26
CA ALA A 38 -4.09 0.48 -3.99
C ALA A 38 -3.88 0.73 -2.48
N MET A 39 -4.80 1.44 -1.83
CA MET A 39 -4.76 1.70 -0.39
C MET A 39 -4.90 0.42 0.46
N GLU A 40 -5.79 -0.49 0.05
CA GLU A 40 -5.99 -1.79 0.72
C GLU A 40 -4.77 -2.70 0.60
N THR A 41 -4.15 -2.75 -0.59
CA THR A 41 -3.09 -3.73 -0.92
C THR A 41 -1.70 -3.23 -0.60
N TYR A 42 -1.45 -1.92 -0.82
CA TYR A 42 -0.11 -1.34 -0.70
C TYR A 42 -0.02 -0.24 0.38
N GLY A 43 -1.15 0.15 0.97
CA GLY A 43 -1.21 1.25 1.94
C GLY A 43 -0.84 2.62 1.33
N SER A 44 -0.94 2.76 0.02
CA SER A 44 -0.56 3.98 -0.71
C SER A 44 -1.20 4.05 -2.09
N ASP A 45 -1.58 5.25 -2.51
CA ASP A 45 -1.94 5.60 -3.88
C ASP A 45 -0.72 5.69 -4.82
N LYS A 46 0.48 5.44 -4.27
CA LYS A 46 1.78 5.49 -4.98
C LYS A 46 2.56 4.20 -4.77
N PRO A 47 2.00 3.02 -5.15
CA PRO A 47 2.69 1.76 -4.96
C PRO A 47 3.94 1.67 -5.83
N ASP A 48 5.02 1.12 -5.27
CA ASP A 48 6.18 0.68 -6.04
C ASP A 48 6.00 -0.79 -6.41
N LEU A 49 5.57 -1.05 -7.65
CA LEU A 49 5.28 -2.42 -8.10
C LEU A 49 6.53 -3.28 -8.32
N ARG A 50 7.72 -2.71 -8.19
CA ARG A 50 8.99 -3.46 -8.17
C ARG A 50 9.19 -4.21 -6.86
N ILE A 51 8.45 -3.78 -5.81
CA ILE A 51 8.37 -4.47 -4.52
C ILE A 51 7.18 -5.42 -4.57
N ASP A 52 7.43 -6.72 -4.40
CA ASP A 52 6.40 -7.76 -4.48
C ASP A 52 5.64 -7.99 -3.16
N LEU A 53 5.80 -7.08 -2.20
CA LEU A 53 5.12 -7.12 -0.90
C LEU A 53 3.73 -6.50 -0.97
N THR A 54 2.77 -7.15 -0.32
CA THR A 54 1.40 -6.65 -0.18
C THR A 54 0.91 -6.82 1.26
N CYS A 55 0.02 -5.96 1.71
CA CYS A 55 -0.58 -6.12 3.02
C CYS A 55 -1.89 -6.91 2.97
N LYS A 56 -2.23 -7.47 4.13
CA LYS A 56 -3.50 -8.17 4.38
C LYS A 56 -4.18 -7.54 5.58
N ASN A 57 -5.47 -7.25 5.45
CA ASN A 57 -6.30 -6.82 6.56
C ASN A 57 -6.70 -8.06 7.38
N VAL A 58 -6.32 -8.09 8.62
CA VAL A 58 -6.57 -9.20 9.56
C VAL A 58 -7.29 -8.74 10.82
N SER A 59 -7.90 -7.57 10.79
CA SER A 59 -8.54 -6.91 11.94
C SER A 59 -9.52 -7.83 12.67
N ALA A 60 -10.33 -8.59 11.93
CA ALA A 60 -11.33 -9.50 12.51
C ALA A 60 -10.74 -10.58 13.43
N LEU A 61 -9.46 -10.95 13.25
CA LEU A 61 -8.79 -11.94 14.09
C LEU A 61 -8.37 -11.37 15.44
N PHE A 62 -8.39 -10.03 15.60
CA PHE A 62 -7.86 -9.34 16.77
C PHE A 62 -8.91 -8.54 17.55
N GLU A 63 -10.21 -8.74 17.30
CA GLU A 63 -11.28 -8.05 18.04
C GLU A 63 -11.16 -8.26 19.56
N ASN A 64 -10.82 -9.46 19.99
CA ASN A 64 -10.65 -9.84 21.40
C ASN A 64 -9.22 -10.14 21.79
N SER A 65 -8.24 -9.52 21.11
CA SER A 65 -6.82 -9.75 21.40
C SER A 65 -6.45 -9.38 22.83
N GLU A 66 -5.59 -10.16 23.45
CA GLU A 66 -4.96 -9.82 24.74
C GLU A 66 -3.96 -8.67 24.61
N PHE A 67 -3.44 -8.43 23.41
CA PHE A 67 -2.57 -7.30 23.14
C PHE A 67 -3.39 -6.06 22.81
N GLU A 68 -3.43 -5.13 23.75
CA GLU A 68 -4.26 -3.93 23.71
C GLU A 68 -4.10 -3.12 22.41
N ALA A 69 -2.89 -3.02 21.89
CA ALA A 69 -2.61 -2.28 20.67
C ALA A 69 -3.22 -2.89 19.39
N LEU A 70 -3.66 -4.15 19.44
CA LEU A 70 -4.38 -4.80 18.33
C LEU A 70 -5.88 -4.95 18.60
N ARG A 71 -6.31 -4.90 19.87
CA ARG A 71 -7.68 -5.20 20.27
C ARG A 71 -8.68 -4.23 19.66
N GLY A 72 -9.58 -4.74 18.79
CA GLY A 72 -10.61 -3.96 18.15
C GLY A 72 -10.10 -2.86 17.22
N GLN A 73 -8.83 -2.92 16.83
CA GLN A 73 -8.20 -1.95 15.94
C GLN A 73 -8.19 -2.45 14.49
N THR A 74 -8.01 -1.54 13.55
CA THR A 74 -7.61 -1.92 12.19
C THR A 74 -6.20 -2.51 12.26
N VAL A 75 -6.05 -3.77 11.83
CA VAL A 75 -4.77 -4.49 11.84
C VAL A 75 -4.41 -4.93 10.43
N LYS A 76 -3.29 -4.44 9.93
CA LYS A 76 -2.75 -4.80 8.62
C LYS A 76 -1.37 -5.44 8.79
N MET A 77 -1.13 -6.54 8.07
CA MET A 77 0.10 -7.32 8.16
C MET A 77 0.73 -7.51 6.78
N VAL A 78 2.06 -7.58 6.76
CA VAL A 78 2.87 -7.89 5.57
C VAL A 78 3.79 -9.03 5.90
N ASP A 79 3.69 -10.10 5.13
CA ASP A 79 4.57 -11.26 5.21
C ASP A 79 5.75 -11.12 4.25
N ILE A 80 6.96 -11.24 4.79
CA ILE A 80 8.22 -11.08 4.08
C ILE A 80 8.95 -12.42 4.19
N THR A 81 8.86 -13.22 3.14
CA THR A 81 9.45 -14.57 3.12
C THR A 81 10.97 -14.50 2.93
N ASP A 82 11.66 -15.54 3.38
CA ASP A 82 13.12 -15.66 3.23
C ASP A 82 13.89 -14.42 3.75
N CYS A 83 13.39 -13.83 4.85
CA CYS A 83 13.92 -12.61 5.43
C CYS A 83 15.17 -12.88 6.29
N ALA A 84 16.33 -12.45 5.81
CA ALA A 84 17.61 -12.59 6.49
C ALA A 84 17.90 -11.50 7.55
N LEU A 85 16.97 -10.53 7.75
CA LEU A 85 17.19 -9.45 8.70
C LEU A 85 17.32 -9.95 10.14
N THR A 86 18.33 -9.44 10.85
CA THR A 86 18.52 -9.68 12.27
C THR A 86 17.52 -8.88 13.09
N ARG A 87 17.27 -9.29 14.33
CA ARG A 87 16.40 -8.58 15.27
C ARG A 87 16.74 -7.09 15.38
N LYS A 88 18.03 -6.76 15.49
CA LYS A 88 18.50 -5.36 15.62
C LYS A 88 18.19 -4.54 14.37
N GLN A 89 18.31 -5.14 13.18
CA GLN A 89 17.95 -4.47 11.93
C GLN A 89 16.43 -4.25 11.82
N ILE A 90 15.62 -5.25 12.20
CA ILE A 90 14.17 -5.14 12.22
C ILE A 90 13.73 -4.01 13.15
N GLU A 91 14.21 -3.99 14.40
CA GLU A 91 13.86 -2.98 15.40
C GLU A 91 14.26 -1.57 14.95
N LYS A 92 15.43 -1.43 14.28
CA LYS A 92 15.84 -0.15 13.68
C LYS A 92 14.90 0.29 12.57
N LEU A 93 14.59 -0.59 11.61
CA LEU A 93 13.68 -0.26 10.49
C LEU A 93 12.27 0.10 10.99
N LEU A 94 11.78 -0.57 12.02
CA LEU A 94 10.50 -0.22 12.64
C LEU A 94 10.54 1.17 13.27
N THR A 95 11.61 1.52 13.98
CA THR A 95 11.78 2.88 14.52
C THR A 95 11.79 3.93 13.42
N ASP A 96 12.48 3.66 12.30
CA ASP A 96 12.50 4.56 11.15
C ASP A 96 11.08 4.70 10.53
N CYS A 97 10.30 3.62 10.48
CA CYS A 97 8.91 3.63 10.03
C CYS A 97 8.00 4.41 10.99
N GLU A 98 8.16 4.26 12.30
CA GLU A 98 7.41 5.01 13.32
C GLU A 98 7.59 6.53 13.17
N VAL A 99 8.83 6.97 12.92
CA VAL A 99 9.14 8.38 12.67
C VAL A 99 8.43 8.91 11.41
N GLN A 100 8.37 8.08 10.35
CA GLN A 100 7.77 8.49 9.07
C GLN A 100 6.24 8.45 9.08
N SER A 101 5.65 7.45 9.74
CA SER A 101 4.19 7.25 9.76
C SER A 101 3.49 7.94 10.92
N GLY A 102 4.23 8.26 11.99
CA GLY A 102 3.68 8.76 13.25
C GLY A 102 2.95 7.69 14.06
N SER A 103 3.07 6.42 13.69
CA SER A 103 2.35 5.32 14.33
C SER A 103 3.28 4.15 14.61
N LYS A 104 3.09 3.52 15.77
CA LYS A 104 3.90 2.38 16.21
C LYS A 104 3.61 1.15 15.36
N ALA A 105 4.68 0.44 14.99
CA ALA A 105 4.59 -0.81 14.26
C ALA A 105 5.18 -1.97 15.08
N TYR A 106 4.74 -3.18 14.76
CA TYR A 106 5.11 -4.41 15.48
C TYR A 106 5.62 -5.46 14.50
N TRP A 107 6.16 -6.56 15.04
CA TRP A 107 6.67 -7.66 14.24
C TRP A 107 6.63 -8.98 14.98
N PHE A 108 6.67 -10.06 14.23
CA PHE A 108 7.03 -11.40 14.68
C PHE A 108 7.71 -12.16 13.55
N LYS A 109 8.38 -13.27 13.88
CA LYS A 109 8.97 -14.17 12.88
C LYS A 109 8.38 -15.57 12.99
N VAL A 110 8.40 -16.29 11.89
CA VAL A 110 8.28 -17.74 11.88
C VAL A 110 9.69 -18.31 11.85
N ASP A 111 10.04 -19.10 12.86
CA ASP A 111 11.38 -19.70 13.00
C ASP A 111 11.59 -20.89 12.06
N GLU A 112 12.75 -21.52 12.13
CA GLU A 112 13.11 -22.67 11.29
C GLU A 112 12.20 -23.90 11.53
N ASN A 113 11.57 -24.01 12.69
CA ASN A 113 10.64 -25.08 13.06
C ASN A 113 9.19 -24.75 12.65
N GLY A 114 8.95 -23.58 12.08
CA GLY A 114 7.63 -23.10 11.74
C GLY A 114 6.86 -22.51 12.92
N GLU A 115 7.52 -22.20 14.04
CA GLU A 115 6.89 -21.62 15.22
C GLU A 115 6.98 -20.09 15.22
N ILE A 116 5.94 -19.44 15.74
CA ILE A 116 5.90 -17.98 15.87
C ILE A 116 6.78 -17.55 17.05
N ALA A 117 7.74 -16.67 16.78
CA ALA A 117 8.71 -16.18 17.76
C ALA A 117 9.03 -14.70 17.60
N GLY A 118 9.55 -14.08 18.65
CA GLY A 118 9.99 -12.68 18.66
C GLY A 118 8.86 -11.66 18.68
N GLY A 119 9.19 -10.39 18.92
CA GLY A 119 8.25 -9.27 18.91
C GLY A 119 6.96 -9.52 19.69
N ILE A 120 5.83 -9.42 18.97
CA ILE A 120 4.48 -9.70 19.52
C ILE A 120 4.06 -11.17 19.37
N GLY A 121 4.98 -12.08 19.02
CA GLY A 121 4.69 -13.48 18.69
C GLY A 121 3.80 -14.20 19.68
N LYS A 122 4.02 -13.99 21.00
CA LYS A 122 3.22 -14.62 22.08
C LYS A 122 1.71 -14.26 22.01
N PHE A 123 1.37 -13.11 21.46
CA PHE A 123 -0.03 -12.65 21.36
C PHE A 123 -0.72 -13.08 20.06
N VAL A 124 0.06 -13.50 19.07
CA VAL A 124 -0.47 -13.93 17.76
C VAL A 124 -0.44 -15.44 17.56
N SER A 125 0.28 -16.19 18.44
CA SER A 125 0.37 -17.65 18.35
C SER A 125 -0.99 -18.34 18.41
N GLY A 126 -1.93 -17.80 19.19
CA GLY A 126 -3.28 -18.36 19.33
C GLY A 126 -4.15 -18.31 18.07
N VAL A 127 -3.80 -17.47 17.09
CA VAL A 127 -4.50 -17.30 15.82
C VAL A 127 -3.64 -17.67 14.61
N LYS A 128 -2.57 -18.48 14.83
CA LYS A 128 -1.61 -18.88 13.80
C LYS A 128 -2.28 -19.56 12.60
N ASP A 129 -3.22 -20.47 12.85
CA ASP A 129 -3.88 -21.23 11.80
C ASP A 129 -4.79 -20.35 10.93
N GLU A 130 -5.43 -19.37 11.52
CA GLU A 130 -6.24 -18.37 10.81
C GLU A 130 -5.34 -17.43 9.99
N LEU A 131 -4.24 -16.97 10.57
CA LEU A 131 -3.25 -16.15 9.87
C LEU A 131 -2.63 -16.90 8.69
N ALA A 132 -2.36 -18.21 8.82
CA ALA A 132 -1.81 -19.03 7.74
C ALA A 132 -2.74 -19.18 6.52
N LYS A 133 -4.03 -18.84 6.64
CA LYS A 133 -4.97 -18.81 5.50
C LYS A 133 -4.80 -17.58 4.62
N VAL A 134 -4.21 -16.51 5.15
CA VAL A 134 -4.09 -15.21 4.47
C VAL A 134 -2.65 -14.73 4.31
N LEU A 135 -1.73 -15.21 5.16
CA LEU A 135 -0.30 -14.90 5.14
C LEU A 135 0.52 -16.15 4.80
N THR A 136 1.68 -15.94 4.21
CA THR A 136 2.65 -17.02 3.97
C THR A 136 3.52 -17.22 5.20
N LEU A 137 3.12 -18.13 6.10
CA LEU A 137 3.84 -18.40 7.35
C LEU A 137 4.81 -19.60 7.19
N LYS A 138 5.76 -19.49 6.25
CA LYS A 138 6.87 -20.46 6.09
C LYS A 138 8.00 -20.19 7.09
N PRO A 139 8.92 -21.15 7.32
CA PRO A 139 10.18 -20.87 8.00
C PRO A 139 10.91 -19.65 7.44
N ASN A 140 11.52 -18.86 8.32
CA ASN A 140 12.22 -17.61 7.99
C ASN A 140 11.32 -16.49 7.41
N THR A 141 10.02 -16.53 7.62
CA THR A 141 9.12 -15.41 7.29
C THR A 141 9.13 -14.38 8.44
N LEU A 142 9.40 -13.13 8.11
CA LEU A 142 9.14 -11.98 8.97
C LEU A 142 7.74 -11.45 8.66
N VAL A 143 6.94 -11.20 9.70
CA VAL A 143 5.68 -10.48 9.55
C VAL A 143 5.78 -9.14 10.27
N VAL A 144 5.54 -8.05 9.53
CA VAL A 144 5.44 -6.70 10.09
C VAL A 144 3.98 -6.29 10.20
N VAL A 145 3.65 -5.56 11.26
CA VAL A 145 2.26 -5.31 11.68
C VAL A 145 2.06 -3.82 11.92
N ALA A 146 1.07 -3.25 11.25
CA ALA A 146 0.55 -1.92 11.53
C ALA A 146 -0.83 -2.06 12.19
N ALA A 147 -1.11 -1.24 13.20
CA ALA A 147 -2.39 -1.26 13.91
C ALA A 147 -2.86 0.14 14.27
N GLY A 148 -4.18 0.30 14.41
CA GLY A 148 -4.83 1.55 14.80
C GLY A 148 -5.36 2.35 13.63
N GLU A 149 -5.74 3.59 13.89
CA GLU A 149 -6.35 4.52 12.93
C GLU A 149 -5.47 4.72 11.67
N TYR A 150 -4.16 4.85 11.87
CA TYR A 150 -3.20 5.09 10.79
C TYR A 150 -2.60 3.80 10.20
N ALA A 151 -3.20 2.64 10.44
CA ALA A 151 -2.66 1.35 9.99
C ALA A 151 -2.42 1.29 8.47
N THR A 152 -3.31 1.89 7.65
CA THR A 152 -3.17 1.91 6.19
C THR A 152 -1.94 2.74 5.76
N LYS A 153 -1.76 3.93 6.31
CA LYS A 153 -0.59 4.77 6.02
C LYS A 153 0.71 4.12 6.53
N SER A 154 0.67 3.57 7.74
CA SER A 154 1.80 2.88 8.34
C SER A 154 2.24 1.66 7.53
N VAL A 155 1.31 0.84 7.05
CA VAL A 155 1.65 -0.35 6.28
C VAL A 155 2.31 0.01 4.94
N GLY A 156 1.93 1.12 4.31
CA GLY A 156 2.59 1.63 3.11
C GLY A 156 4.06 1.99 3.36
N VAL A 157 4.35 2.63 4.50
CA VAL A 157 5.73 2.90 4.94
C VAL A 157 6.50 1.60 5.21
N LEU A 158 5.86 0.62 5.86
CA LEU A 158 6.46 -0.69 6.13
C LEU A 158 6.82 -1.42 4.84
N ILE A 159 5.90 -1.52 3.87
CA ILE A 159 6.15 -2.17 2.57
C ILE A 159 7.36 -1.54 1.88
N LYS A 160 7.41 -0.21 1.80
CA LYS A 160 8.51 0.50 1.14
C LYS A 160 9.84 0.29 1.86
N THR A 161 9.86 0.42 3.19
CA THR A 161 11.08 0.34 3.99
C THR A 161 11.64 -1.08 4.03
N PHE A 162 10.80 -2.07 4.30
CA PHE A 162 11.22 -3.46 4.37
C PHE A 162 11.46 -4.06 2.97
N GLY A 163 10.69 -3.67 1.95
CA GLY A 163 10.96 -4.03 0.56
C GLY A 163 12.34 -3.57 0.12
N ALA A 164 12.70 -2.31 0.41
CA ALA A 164 14.03 -1.80 0.10
C ALA A 164 15.17 -2.49 0.87
N ALA A 165 14.90 -3.04 2.05
CA ALA A 165 15.88 -3.75 2.87
C ALA A 165 15.99 -5.25 2.53
N CYS A 166 14.99 -5.84 1.89
CA CYS A 166 14.94 -7.25 1.51
C CYS A 166 15.07 -7.38 -0.02
N GLU A 167 16.31 -7.56 -0.51
CA GLU A 167 16.63 -7.54 -1.96
C GLU A 167 15.88 -8.60 -2.78
N ASN A 168 15.53 -9.73 -2.18
CA ASN A 168 14.74 -10.78 -2.82
C ASN A 168 13.28 -10.37 -3.09
N HIS A 169 12.81 -9.27 -2.49
CA HIS A 169 11.47 -8.71 -2.67
C HIS A 169 11.48 -7.39 -3.46
N PHE A 170 12.63 -6.97 -3.99
CA PHE A 170 12.76 -5.72 -4.72
C PHE A 170 13.57 -5.88 -6.00
N ASP A 171 12.92 -5.91 -7.13
CA ASP A 171 13.57 -5.87 -8.44
C ASP A 171 13.87 -4.42 -8.83
N LYS A 172 15.11 -3.99 -8.57
CA LYS A 172 15.58 -2.62 -8.84
C LYS A 172 15.89 -2.35 -10.30
N GLU A 173 16.04 -3.40 -11.12
CA GLU A 173 16.55 -3.30 -12.48
C GLU A 173 15.44 -3.36 -13.54
N ARG A 174 14.24 -2.89 -13.18
CA ARG A 174 13.12 -2.79 -14.12
C ARG A 174 12.36 -1.49 -13.98
N TYR A 175 11.74 -1.04 -15.06
CA TYR A 175 10.69 -0.03 -15.04
C TYR A 175 9.32 -0.70 -15.03
N GLU A 176 8.46 -0.27 -14.15
CA GLU A 176 7.10 -0.78 -14.07
C GLU A 176 6.11 0.37 -13.98
N PHE A 177 5.13 0.35 -14.90
CA PHE A 177 4.09 1.36 -15.00
C PHE A 177 2.75 0.78 -14.57
N CYS A 178 1.95 1.59 -13.90
CA CYS A 178 0.53 1.30 -13.66
C CYS A 178 -0.27 2.60 -13.63
N TRP A 179 -1.57 2.45 -13.80
CA TRP A 179 -2.54 3.51 -13.58
C TRP A 179 -3.19 3.31 -12.22
N ILE A 180 -3.22 4.35 -11.42
CA ILE A 180 -4.15 4.43 -10.29
C ILE A 180 -5.37 5.18 -10.80
N VAL A 181 -6.54 4.57 -10.65
CA VAL A 181 -7.82 5.05 -11.20
C VAL A 181 -8.88 5.14 -10.11
N ASP A 182 -10.01 5.75 -10.43
CA ASP A 182 -11.17 5.83 -9.54
C ASP A 182 -10.81 6.42 -8.15
N PHE A 183 -10.23 7.61 -8.17
CA PHE A 183 -9.96 8.35 -6.93
C PHE A 183 -11.27 8.77 -6.27
N PRO A 184 -11.37 8.80 -4.93
CA PRO A 184 -12.50 9.40 -4.25
C PRO A 184 -12.61 10.88 -4.64
N MET A 185 -13.83 11.34 -4.87
CA MET A 185 -14.08 12.75 -5.23
C MET A 185 -14.00 13.64 -4.00
N TYR A 186 -14.45 13.13 -2.87
CA TYR A 186 -14.52 13.84 -1.60
C TYR A 186 -13.83 13.08 -0.49
N GLU A 187 -13.38 13.82 0.52
CA GLU A 187 -12.84 13.31 1.78
C GLU A 187 -13.28 14.22 2.94
N ILE A 188 -13.12 13.75 4.15
CA ILE A 188 -13.26 14.61 5.34
C ILE A 188 -11.91 15.25 5.60
N GLY A 189 -11.86 16.58 5.55
CA GLY A 189 -10.64 17.32 5.80
C GLY A 189 -10.10 17.10 7.22
N ASP A 190 -8.82 16.77 7.34
CA ASP A 190 -8.17 16.46 8.63
C ASP A 190 -8.24 17.64 9.62
N GLU A 191 -8.20 18.89 9.12
CA GLU A 191 -8.22 20.10 9.94
C GLU A 191 -9.63 20.67 10.12
N SER A 192 -10.43 20.67 9.05
CA SER A 192 -11.77 21.25 9.04
C SER A 192 -12.83 20.33 9.63
N GLY A 193 -12.66 19.01 9.49
CA GLY A 193 -13.68 18.02 9.77
C GLY A 193 -14.89 18.08 8.81
N GLU A 194 -14.82 18.89 7.77
CA GLU A 194 -15.86 19.09 6.78
C GLU A 194 -15.59 18.28 5.50
N LEU A 195 -16.61 18.17 4.65
CA LEU A 195 -16.50 17.52 3.36
C LEU A 195 -15.71 18.40 2.40
N GLU A 196 -14.59 17.91 1.91
CA GLU A 196 -13.70 18.60 0.98
C GLU A 196 -13.45 17.77 -0.29
N PHE A 197 -12.96 18.43 -1.35
CA PHE A 197 -12.49 17.70 -2.52
C PHE A 197 -11.14 17.01 -2.21
N CYS A 198 -11.08 15.69 -2.45
CA CYS A 198 -9.88 14.90 -2.16
C CYS A 198 -8.65 15.36 -2.97
N HIS A 199 -8.82 15.67 -4.26
CA HIS A 199 -7.71 16.05 -5.14
C HIS A 199 -8.04 17.23 -6.03
N ASN A 200 -8.87 17.01 -7.08
CA ASN A 200 -9.16 18.01 -8.09
C ASN A 200 -10.68 18.25 -8.22
N PRO A 201 -11.17 19.45 -7.86
CA PRO A 201 -12.60 19.78 -7.88
C PRO A 201 -13.19 19.80 -9.31
N PHE A 202 -12.35 19.87 -10.34
CA PHE A 202 -12.80 19.88 -11.73
C PHE A 202 -12.93 18.49 -12.36
N SER A 203 -12.68 17.44 -11.58
CA SER A 203 -12.84 16.07 -12.06
C SER A 203 -14.29 15.71 -12.25
N MET A 204 -14.58 14.97 -13.32
CA MET A 204 -15.92 14.47 -13.58
C MET A 204 -16.19 13.27 -12.63
N PRO A 205 -17.31 13.29 -11.91
CA PRO A 205 -17.70 12.13 -11.10
C PRO A 205 -18.05 10.93 -11.99
N ASN A 206 -17.74 9.74 -11.53
CA ASN A 206 -18.19 8.49 -12.13
C ASN A 206 -19.72 8.42 -12.02
N GLY A 207 -20.42 8.28 -13.14
CA GLY A 207 -21.88 8.41 -13.22
C GLY A 207 -22.39 9.82 -13.52
N GLY A 208 -21.49 10.80 -13.73
CA GLY A 208 -21.82 12.14 -14.20
C GLY A 208 -22.65 12.95 -13.19
N MET A 209 -23.45 13.91 -13.72
CA MET A 209 -24.26 14.81 -12.90
C MET A 209 -25.30 14.08 -12.05
N GLU A 210 -25.78 12.93 -12.49
CA GLU A 210 -26.86 12.21 -11.77
C GLU A 210 -26.39 11.73 -10.39
N VAL A 211 -25.12 11.31 -10.26
CA VAL A 211 -24.61 10.85 -8.96
C VAL A 211 -24.51 12.01 -7.96
N LEU A 212 -24.15 13.23 -8.43
CA LEU A 212 -24.14 14.42 -7.58
C LEU A 212 -25.54 14.79 -7.10
N LEU A 213 -26.54 14.72 -7.99
CA LEU A 213 -27.94 14.98 -7.63
C LEU A 213 -28.49 13.95 -6.64
N LYS A 214 -28.05 12.69 -6.72
CA LYS A 214 -28.40 11.66 -5.73
C LYS A 214 -27.80 11.98 -4.37
N ALA A 215 -26.55 12.43 -4.31
CA ALA A 215 -25.92 12.84 -3.06
C ALA A 215 -26.62 14.06 -2.45
N GLU A 216 -26.95 15.07 -3.25
CA GLU A 216 -27.71 16.25 -2.82
C GLU A 216 -29.07 15.86 -2.18
N ARG A 217 -29.74 14.84 -2.72
CA ARG A 217 -30.99 14.30 -2.17
C ARG A 217 -30.81 13.37 -0.98
N GLY A 218 -29.58 13.08 -0.57
CA GLY A 218 -29.26 12.15 0.51
C GLY A 218 -29.49 10.68 0.17
N GLU A 219 -29.55 10.33 -1.12
CA GLU A 219 -29.74 8.95 -1.58
C GLU A 219 -28.43 8.14 -1.54
N ILE A 220 -27.27 8.82 -1.59
CA ILE A 220 -25.94 8.25 -1.47
C ILE A 220 -25.06 9.15 -0.62
N ASP A 221 -24.04 8.58 0.04
CA ASP A 221 -23.04 9.36 0.76
C ASP A 221 -22.10 10.04 -0.25
N PRO A 222 -21.82 11.36 -0.14
CA PRO A 222 -20.82 12.02 -0.96
C PRO A 222 -19.42 11.32 -0.93
N LEU A 223 -19.05 10.69 0.17
CA LEU A 223 -17.79 9.93 0.32
C LEU A 223 -17.73 8.67 -0.55
N ASP A 224 -18.89 8.18 -1.03
CA ASP A 224 -18.97 7.05 -1.95
C ASP A 224 -18.85 7.46 -3.43
N ILE A 225 -18.67 8.76 -3.71
CA ILE A 225 -18.51 9.27 -5.08
C ILE A 225 -17.04 9.19 -5.51
N TYR A 226 -16.80 8.46 -6.59
CA TYR A 226 -15.49 8.38 -7.24
C TYR A 226 -15.44 9.30 -8.46
N ALA A 227 -14.26 9.81 -8.76
CA ALA A 227 -14.01 10.67 -9.88
C ALA A 227 -13.25 9.95 -11.01
N ASN A 228 -13.47 10.40 -12.24
CA ASN A 228 -12.66 10.01 -13.40
C ASN A 228 -11.26 10.65 -13.32
N GLN A 229 -10.60 10.43 -12.21
CA GLN A 229 -9.20 10.80 -11.97
C GLN A 229 -8.30 9.61 -12.16
N TYR A 230 -7.08 9.88 -12.61
CA TYR A 230 -6.07 8.85 -12.79
C TYR A 230 -4.67 9.43 -12.66
N ASP A 231 -3.78 8.62 -12.13
CA ASP A 231 -2.37 8.91 -12.03
C ASP A 231 -1.57 7.80 -12.71
N LEU A 232 -0.66 8.17 -13.59
CA LEU A 232 0.36 7.25 -14.07
C LEU A 232 1.48 7.14 -13.04
N ARG A 233 1.80 5.92 -12.67
CA ARG A 233 2.90 5.62 -11.74
C ARG A 233 4.04 4.93 -12.46
N SER A 234 5.24 5.43 -12.19
CA SER A 234 6.53 4.84 -12.53
C SER A 234 7.51 5.23 -11.42
N GLU A 235 8.39 4.34 -11.03
CA GLU A 235 9.32 4.59 -9.93
C GLU A 235 10.54 5.45 -10.29
N GLU A 236 10.62 5.93 -11.50
CA GLU A 236 11.72 6.80 -11.94
C GLU A 236 11.69 8.24 -11.40
N ARG A 237 10.72 8.61 -10.58
CA ARG A 237 10.58 9.97 -10.02
C ARG A 237 11.77 10.46 -9.19
N ARG A 238 12.77 9.63 -8.93
CA ARG A 238 13.94 10.04 -8.13
C ARG A 238 15.00 10.81 -8.91
N VAL A 239 15.09 10.62 -10.21
CA VAL A 239 16.07 11.33 -11.06
C VAL A 239 15.81 12.83 -11.09
N GLY A 240 14.56 13.28 -11.02
CA GLY A 240 14.21 14.70 -11.01
C GLY A 240 14.48 15.47 -9.70
N LYS A 241 14.76 14.79 -8.58
CA LYS A 241 15.07 15.45 -7.31
C LYS A 241 16.56 15.74 -7.13
N GLU A 242 17.42 14.99 -7.78
CA GLU A 242 18.88 15.19 -7.72
C GLU A 242 19.37 16.33 -8.62
N CYS A 243 18.54 16.82 -9.54
CA CYS A 243 18.83 17.98 -10.37
C CYS A 243 18.54 19.33 -9.72
N ARG A 244 18.28 19.37 -8.40
CA ARG A 244 18.11 20.60 -7.63
C ARG A 244 19.15 20.69 -6.50
N SER A 245 20.42 20.71 -6.90
CA SER A 245 21.53 21.21 -6.09
C SER A 245 22.12 22.42 -6.77
#